data_fa51d4c33e74d3e26de2c8bd7003a062
#
_entry.id   fa51d4c33e74d3e26de2c8bd7003a062
#
_cell.length_a   1.000
_cell.length_b   1.000
_cell.length_c   1.000
_cell.angle_alpha   90.00
_cell.angle_beta   90.00
_cell.angle_gamma   90.00
#
_symmetry.space_group_name_H-M   'P 1'
#
loop_
_entity.id
_entity.type
_entity.pdbx_description
1 polymer ?
#
loop_
_entity_poly.entity_id
_entity_poly.type
_entity_poly.pdbx_seq_one_letter_code
_entity_poly.pdbx_strand_id
1 'polypeptide(L)'
;DETHKLEHSLEVHLPFLQTVLDEFTLVPLVVGETPPENIAETLNVLWGGEETLIVISSDLSHFLDYDSARKLDGKTSRAIQDLAPEKIARQGACGRFPVSGLLALAKQRGMSVDMVDLRNSGDTAGPKNRVVGYGSWLFFEPATDMDKAAKKTPATLVWGKNVKRTSQSAS
;
A
#
# COMPACT_ATOMS: atom_id res chain seq x y z
N ASP A 1 -12.29 14.01 16.26
CA ASP A 1 -12.21 12.58 16.51
C ASP A 1 -10.86 12.26 17.14
N GLU A 2 -10.87 11.76 18.38
CA GLU A 2 -9.64 11.52 19.17
C GLU A 2 -8.78 10.42 18.53
N THR A 3 -9.39 9.46 17.85
CA THR A 3 -8.68 8.34 17.20
C THR A 3 -7.76 8.82 16.07
N HIS A 4 -8.16 9.85 15.34
CA HIS A 4 -7.40 10.38 14.21
C HIS A 4 -6.45 11.53 14.59
N LYS A 5 -6.54 12.06 15.82
CA LYS A 5 -5.88 13.30 16.24
C LYS A 5 -4.34 13.27 16.15
N LEU A 6 -3.75 12.11 16.42
CA LEU A 6 -2.29 11.91 16.41
C LEU A 6 -1.83 11.00 15.27
N GLU A 7 -2.77 10.60 14.38
CA GLU A 7 -2.47 9.73 13.25
C GLU A 7 -2.14 10.57 12.01
N HIS A 8 -1.01 10.27 11.37
CA HIS A 8 -0.51 11.02 10.21
C HIS A 8 -0.54 10.21 8.91
N SER A 9 -0.88 8.92 8.96
CA SER A 9 -0.85 8.02 7.79
C SER A 9 -1.84 8.42 6.69
N LEU A 10 -2.96 9.04 7.06
CA LEU A 10 -3.99 9.48 6.12
C LEU A 10 -3.59 10.78 5.42
N GLU A 11 -3.17 11.78 6.17
CA GLU A 11 -2.91 13.13 5.64
C GLU A 11 -1.75 13.17 4.64
N VAL A 12 -0.80 12.23 4.73
CA VAL A 12 0.35 12.17 3.80
C VAL A 12 -0.06 11.76 2.38
N HIS A 13 -1.20 11.12 2.21
CA HIS A 13 -1.73 10.69 0.91
C HIS A 13 -2.63 11.75 0.26
N LEU A 14 -3.29 12.59 1.04
CA LEU A 14 -4.29 13.54 0.55
C LEU A 14 -3.77 14.48 -0.55
N PRO A 15 -2.57 15.11 -0.43
CA PRO A 15 -2.07 15.99 -1.48
C PRO A 15 -1.86 15.27 -2.83
N PHE A 16 -1.52 13.98 -2.79
CA PHE A 16 -1.36 13.17 -4.00
C PHE A 16 -2.71 12.82 -4.62
N LEU A 17 -3.67 12.40 -3.81
CA LEU A 17 -5.03 12.11 -4.27
C LEU A 17 -5.68 13.36 -4.87
N GLN A 18 -5.57 14.52 -4.21
CA GLN A 18 -6.06 15.81 -4.70
C GLN A 18 -5.39 16.28 -6.01
N THR A 19 -4.21 15.76 -6.33
CA THR A 19 -3.51 16.09 -7.57
C THR A 19 -3.96 15.21 -8.75
N VAL A 20 -4.41 14.00 -8.49
CA VAL A 20 -4.72 13.00 -9.53
C VAL A 20 -6.20 12.69 -9.68
N LEU A 21 -7.01 13.09 -8.70
CA LEU A 21 -8.47 12.95 -8.71
C LEU A 21 -9.11 14.33 -8.70
N ASP A 22 -10.13 14.53 -9.55
CA ASP A 22 -10.84 15.80 -9.63
C ASP A 22 -11.73 16.03 -8.40
N GLU A 23 -12.60 15.06 -8.10
CA GLU A 23 -13.47 15.06 -6.93
C GLU A 23 -13.50 13.66 -6.31
N PHE A 24 -13.47 13.59 -4.98
CA PHE A 24 -13.61 12.32 -4.26
C PHE A 24 -14.15 12.54 -2.85
N THR A 25 -14.78 11.51 -2.30
CA THR A 25 -15.18 11.42 -0.90
C THR A 25 -14.23 10.48 -0.17
N LEU A 26 -13.77 10.89 1.01
CA LEU A 26 -12.84 10.11 1.82
C LEU A 26 -13.59 9.38 2.94
N VAL A 27 -13.33 8.08 3.07
CA VAL A 27 -13.71 7.26 4.23
C VAL A 27 -12.44 6.88 4.99
N PRO A 28 -12.05 7.63 6.04
CA PRO A 28 -10.82 7.38 6.78
C PRO A 28 -11.00 6.22 7.76
N LEU A 29 -10.05 5.28 7.76
CA LEU A 29 -10.02 4.15 8.69
C LEU A 29 -8.67 4.09 9.40
N VAL A 30 -8.68 4.09 10.73
CA VAL A 30 -7.51 3.79 11.55
C VAL A 30 -7.62 2.35 12.06
N VAL A 31 -6.60 1.55 11.77
CA VAL A 31 -6.61 0.11 12.06
C VAL A 31 -5.70 -0.18 13.24
N GLY A 32 -6.30 -0.69 14.32
CA GLY A 32 -5.59 -1.20 15.48
C GLY A 32 -5.12 -2.65 15.31
N GLU A 33 -4.60 -3.23 16.39
CA GLU A 33 -4.18 -4.63 16.43
C GLU A 33 -5.40 -5.55 16.40
N THR A 34 -5.62 -6.21 15.27
CA THR A 34 -6.75 -7.11 15.02
C THR A 34 -6.36 -8.20 14.02
N PRO A 35 -7.03 -9.37 14.03
CA PRO A 35 -6.83 -10.40 13.02
C PRO A 35 -7.02 -9.89 11.59
N PRO A 36 -6.22 -10.34 10.62
CA PRO A 36 -6.36 -9.95 9.21
C PRO A 36 -7.76 -10.19 8.64
N GLU A 37 -8.45 -11.22 9.12
CA GLU A 37 -9.79 -11.61 8.67
C GLU A 37 -10.83 -10.52 8.97
N ASN A 38 -10.75 -9.87 10.12
CA ASN A 38 -11.68 -8.79 10.50
C ASN A 38 -11.50 -7.57 9.59
N ILE A 39 -10.24 -7.26 9.24
CA ILE A 39 -9.93 -6.17 8.31
C ILE A 39 -10.41 -6.55 6.91
N ALA A 40 -10.15 -7.78 6.47
CA ALA A 40 -10.59 -8.30 5.19
C ALA A 40 -12.13 -8.21 5.04
N GLU A 41 -12.88 -8.57 6.08
CA GLU A 41 -14.34 -8.45 6.12
C GLU A 41 -14.78 -6.99 5.99
N THR A 42 -14.17 -6.08 6.75
CA THR A 42 -14.44 -4.64 6.68
C THR A 42 -14.16 -4.09 5.28
N LEU A 43 -12.99 -4.40 4.72
CA LEU A 43 -12.63 -3.97 3.36
C LEU A 43 -13.57 -4.56 2.32
N ASN A 44 -14.02 -5.81 2.50
CA ASN A 44 -14.95 -6.45 1.59
C ASN A 44 -16.32 -5.76 1.56
N VAL A 45 -16.80 -5.28 2.72
CA VAL A 45 -18.04 -4.47 2.81
C VAL A 45 -17.89 -3.13 2.09
N LEU A 46 -16.70 -2.51 2.17
CA LEU A 46 -16.40 -1.20 1.59
C LEU A 46 -15.86 -1.27 0.16
N TRP A 47 -15.75 -2.47 -0.42
CA TRP A 47 -15.00 -2.67 -1.67
C TRP A 47 -15.54 -1.86 -2.85
N GLY A 48 -16.88 -1.74 -2.96
CA GLY A 48 -17.52 -1.00 -4.05
C GLY A 48 -17.23 -1.56 -5.44
N GLY A 49 -17.32 -0.69 -6.43
CA GLY A 49 -17.03 -0.94 -7.85
C GLY A 49 -15.90 -0.03 -8.36
N GLU A 50 -15.98 0.34 -9.64
CA GLU A 50 -14.97 1.20 -10.31
C GLU A 50 -14.86 2.62 -9.69
N GLU A 51 -15.90 3.06 -8.96
CA GLU A 51 -15.93 4.33 -8.25
C GLU A 51 -15.13 4.32 -6.95
N THR A 52 -14.68 3.14 -6.48
CA THR A 52 -14.03 2.97 -5.18
C THR A 52 -12.54 2.65 -5.35
N LEU A 53 -11.70 3.44 -4.70
CA LEU A 53 -10.26 3.18 -4.58
C LEU A 53 -9.89 2.93 -3.11
N ILE A 54 -9.38 1.76 -2.81
CA ILE A 54 -8.84 1.43 -1.49
C ILE A 54 -7.34 1.77 -1.47
N VAL A 55 -6.94 2.61 -0.51
CA VAL A 55 -5.55 3.02 -0.30
C VAL A 55 -5.10 2.57 1.09
N ILE A 56 -4.08 1.73 1.15
CA ILE A 56 -3.46 1.31 2.41
C ILE A 56 -2.17 2.10 2.62
N SER A 57 -2.08 2.83 3.72
CA SER A 57 -0.90 3.60 4.09
C SER A 57 0.02 2.80 5.00
N SER A 58 1.28 2.66 4.60
CA SER A 58 2.32 2.04 5.42
C SER A 58 3.70 2.49 4.97
N ASP A 59 4.60 2.75 5.93
CA ASP A 59 6.03 2.67 5.68
C ASP A 59 6.49 1.22 5.88
N LEU A 60 7.67 0.86 5.37
CA LEU A 60 8.30 -0.44 5.60
C LEU A 60 9.18 -0.42 6.85
N SER A 61 10.43 -0.87 6.77
CA SER A 61 11.34 -0.86 7.92
C SER A 61 11.71 0.56 8.37
N HIS A 62 11.98 0.72 9.66
CA HIS A 62 12.37 1.99 10.24
C HIS A 62 13.74 1.91 10.90
N PHE A 63 14.56 2.95 10.66
CA PHE A 63 15.78 3.26 11.38
C PHE A 63 16.87 2.20 11.35
N LEU A 64 16.83 1.28 10.39
CA LEU A 64 17.91 0.35 10.11
C LEU A 64 19.00 1.02 9.24
N ASP A 65 20.19 0.43 9.20
CA ASP A 65 21.16 0.76 8.16
C ASP A 65 20.65 0.35 6.78
N TYR A 66 21.23 0.93 5.73
CA TYR A 66 20.78 0.80 4.36
C TYR A 66 20.64 -0.66 3.89
N ASP A 67 21.63 -1.51 4.17
CA ASP A 67 21.65 -2.88 3.68
C ASP A 67 20.68 -3.78 4.47
N SER A 68 20.60 -3.59 5.79
CA SER A 68 19.63 -4.27 6.65
C SER A 68 18.19 -3.90 6.26
N ALA A 69 17.92 -2.62 6.01
CA ALA A 69 16.62 -2.14 5.54
C ALA A 69 16.24 -2.80 4.22
N ARG A 70 17.11 -2.74 3.20
CA ARG A 70 16.87 -3.38 1.90
C ARG A 70 16.57 -4.86 2.01
N LYS A 71 17.28 -5.57 2.89
CA LYS A 71 17.08 -7.00 3.11
C LYS A 71 15.72 -7.30 3.75
N LEU A 72 15.31 -6.51 4.75
CA LEU A 72 14.01 -6.68 5.42
C LEU A 72 12.87 -6.27 4.49
N ASP A 73 12.98 -5.10 3.84
CA ASP A 73 11.97 -4.57 2.93
C ASP A 73 11.76 -5.49 1.70
N GLY A 74 12.85 -6.08 1.19
CA GLY A 74 12.76 -7.07 0.13
C GLY A 74 12.02 -8.36 0.55
N LYS A 75 12.08 -8.76 1.84
CA LYS A 75 11.28 -9.87 2.36
C LYS A 75 9.80 -9.48 2.48
N THR A 76 9.53 -8.28 3.01
CA THR A 76 8.18 -7.73 3.12
C THR A 76 7.53 -7.59 1.75
N SER A 77 8.27 -7.06 0.77
CA SER A 77 7.80 -6.93 -0.62
C SER A 77 7.42 -8.28 -1.23
N ARG A 78 8.23 -9.32 -1.04
CA ARG A 78 7.90 -10.67 -1.49
C ARG A 78 6.66 -11.22 -0.80
N ALA A 79 6.53 -11.01 0.52
CA ALA A 79 5.34 -11.42 1.26
C ALA A 79 4.05 -10.75 0.72
N ILE A 80 4.14 -9.48 0.33
CA ILE A 80 3.03 -8.74 -0.30
C ILE A 80 2.69 -9.34 -1.67
N GLN A 81 3.69 -9.55 -2.53
CA GLN A 81 3.49 -10.10 -3.87
C GLN A 81 2.97 -11.56 -3.85
N ASP A 82 3.39 -12.34 -2.84
CA ASP A 82 2.94 -13.71 -2.63
C ASP A 82 1.55 -13.79 -1.96
N LEU A 83 0.93 -12.66 -1.58
CA LEU A 83 -0.30 -12.58 -0.77
C LEU A 83 -0.19 -13.42 0.52
N ALA A 84 0.94 -13.31 1.22
CA ALA A 84 1.33 -14.11 2.38
C ALA A 84 1.50 -13.23 3.65
N PRO A 85 0.40 -12.77 4.27
CA PRO A 85 0.45 -11.86 5.41
C PRO A 85 1.23 -12.42 6.60
N GLU A 86 1.21 -13.73 6.79
CA GLU A 86 1.94 -14.44 7.85
C GLU A 86 3.47 -14.32 7.73
N LYS A 87 4.00 -13.94 6.55
CA LYS A 87 5.43 -13.73 6.31
C LYS A 87 5.89 -12.29 6.59
N ILE A 88 4.96 -11.36 6.88
CA ILE A 88 5.32 -9.98 7.21
C ILE A 88 5.82 -9.90 8.64
N ALA A 89 7.10 -9.62 8.80
CA ALA A 89 7.71 -9.44 10.11
C ALA A 89 7.11 -8.24 10.87
N ARG A 90 7.09 -8.29 12.21
CA ARG A 90 6.55 -7.20 13.05
C ARG A 90 7.20 -5.84 12.75
N GLN A 91 8.48 -5.83 12.39
CA GLN A 91 9.24 -4.62 12.07
C GLN A 91 9.28 -4.33 10.55
N GLY A 92 8.60 -5.15 9.75
CA GLY A 92 8.63 -5.06 8.28
C GLY A 92 7.73 -3.98 7.70
N ALA A 93 6.71 -3.54 8.45
CA ALA A 93 5.79 -2.48 8.02
C ALA A 93 5.08 -1.89 9.24
N CYS A 94 4.97 -0.55 9.33
CA CYS A 94 4.20 0.10 10.40
C CYS A 94 2.70 -0.18 10.24
N GLY A 95 2.19 -0.19 9.01
CA GLY A 95 0.82 -0.57 8.65
C GLY A 95 0.63 -2.08 8.43
N ARG A 96 1.38 -2.95 9.10
CA ARG A 96 1.30 -4.41 8.88
C ARG A 96 -0.10 -4.99 9.04
N PHE A 97 -0.93 -4.44 9.94
CA PHE A 97 -2.29 -4.93 10.15
C PHE A 97 -3.20 -4.64 8.97
N PRO A 98 -3.37 -3.37 8.51
CA PRO A 98 -4.18 -3.11 7.32
C PRO A 98 -3.61 -3.77 6.06
N VAL A 99 -2.28 -3.83 5.90
CA VAL A 99 -1.66 -4.59 4.80
C VAL A 99 -2.04 -6.06 4.88
N SER A 100 -1.93 -6.70 6.05
CA SER A 100 -2.28 -8.12 6.21
C SER A 100 -3.76 -8.40 5.90
N GLY A 101 -4.66 -7.50 6.30
CA GLY A 101 -6.08 -7.60 5.96
C GLY A 101 -6.35 -7.50 4.47
N LEU A 102 -5.70 -6.54 3.79
CA LEU A 102 -5.78 -6.45 2.34
C LEU A 102 -5.25 -7.71 1.65
N LEU A 103 -4.10 -8.26 2.10
CA LEU A 103 -3.55 -9.49 1.50
C LEU A 103 -4.47 -10.69 1.68
N ALA A 104 -5.12 -10.82 2.85
CA ALA A 104 -6.11 -11.86 3.11
C ALA A 104 -7.30 -11.75 2.15
N LEU A 105 -7.84 -10.55 1.98
CA LEU A 105 -8.95 -10.31 1.04
C LEU A 105 -8.52 -10.50 -0.42
N ALA A 106 -7.35 -10.00 -0.81
CA ALA A 106 -6.82 -10.14 -2.15
C ALA A 106 -6.64 -11.61 -2.54
N LYS A 107 -6.17 -12.44 -1.60
CA LYS A 107 -6.07 -13.90 -1.77
C LYS A 107 -7.45 -14.55 -1.97
N GLN A 108 -8.46 -14.16 -1.17
CA GLN A 108 -9.83 -14.65 -1.32
C GLN A 108 -10.44 -14.27 -2.67
N ARG A 109 -10.13 -13.07 -3.17
CA ARG A 109 -10.62 -12.57 -4.46
C ARG A 109 -9.79 -13.03 -5.66
N GLY A 110 -8.70 -13.76 -5.45
CA GLY A 110 -7.82 -14.21 -6.53
C GLY A 110 -7.08 -13.07 -7.24
N MET A 111 -6.81 -11.97 -6.54
CA MET A 111 -6.14 -10.80 -7.10
C MET A 111 -4.67 -11.08 -7.43
N SER A 112 -4.14 -10.33 -8.40
CA SER A 112 -2.71 -10.26 -8.70
C SER A 112 -2.10 -8.97 -8.12
N VAL A 113 -0.80 -9.00 -7.86
CA VAL A 113 -0.06 -7.88 -7.27
C VAL A 113 1.14 -7.53 -8.15
N ASP A 114 1.24 -6.28 -8.56
CA ASP A 114 2.40 -5.73 -9.25
C ASP A 114 3.15 -4.77 -8.31
N MET A 115 4.44 -5.01 -8.10
CA MET A 115 5.31 -4.07 -7.39
C MET A 115 5.71 -2.95 -8.35
N VAL A 116 5.39 -1.71 -7.99
CA VAL A 116 5.71 -0.52 -8.80
C VAL A 116 7.06 0.06 -8.40
N ASP A 117 7.34 0.11 -7.08
CA ASP A 117 8.58 0.68 -6.57
C ASP A 117 8.95 0.10 -5.21
N LEU A 118 10.25 0.02 -4.93
CA LEU A 118 10.81 -0.37 -3.64
C LEU A 118 12.12 0.36 -3.43
N ARG A 119 12.15 1.26 -2.46
CA ARG A 119 13.31 2.09 -2.12
C ARG A 119 13.33 2.46 -0.64
N ASN A 120 14.36 3.19 -0.20
CA ASN A 120 14.41 3.77 1.12
C ASN A 120 14.90 5.23 1.09
N SER A 121 14.86 5.92 2.22
CA SER A 121 15.28 7.33 2.33
C SER A 121 16.74 7.55 1.94
N GLY A 122 17.60 6.53 2.04
CA GLY A 122 19.01 6.59 1.64
C GLY A 122 19.24 6.52 0.13
N ASP A 123 18.19 6.19 -0.66
CA ASP A 123 18.21 6.24 -2.12
C ASP A 123 17.93 7.65 -2.66
N THR A 124 17.55 8.57 -1.79
CA THR A 124 17.24 9.97 -2.11
C THR A 124 18.23 10.92 -1.41
N ALA A 125 17.80 11.60 -0.35
CA ALA A 125 18.60 12.64 0.34
C ALA A 125 18.96 12.25 1.78
N GLY A 126 18.51 11.11 2.28
CA GLY A 126 18.73 10.66 3.65
C GLY A 126 20.11 10.03 3.88
N PRO A 127 20.62 10.04 5.11
CA PRO A 127 21.84 9.32 5.48
C PRO A 127 21.59 7.81 5.42
N LYS A 128 22.63 7.02 5.05
CA LYS A 128 22.50 5.57 4.89
C LYS A 128 22.62 4.76 6.19
N ASN A 129 23.01 5.38 7.29
CA ASN A 129 23.14 4.70 8.57
C ASN A 129 21.81 4.56 9.32
N ARG A 130 20.76 5.25 8.89
CA ARG A 130 19.43 5.21 9.51
C ARG A 130 18.36 5.58 8.48
N VAL A 131 17.79 4.57 7.83
CA VAL A 131 16.82 4.78 6.75
C VAL A 131 15.42 4.35 7.14
N VAL A 132 14.43 4.78 6.35
CA VAL A 132 13.06 4.28 6.37
C VAL A 132 12.76 3.70 4.99
N GLY A 133 12.21 2.48 4.96
CA GLY A 133 11.83 1.80 3.74
C GLY A 133 10.47 2.26 3.21
N TYR A 134 10.34 2.30 1.89
CA TYR A 134 9.13 2.68 1.17
C TYR A 134 8.87 1.71 0.03
N GLY A 135 7.59 1.47 -0.25
CA GLY A 135 7.20 0.64 -1.39
C GLY A 135 5.84 1.05 -1.95
N SER A 136 5.57 0.62 -3.17
CA SER A 136 4.29 0.84 -3.85
C SER A 136 3.90 -0.42 -4.60
N TRP A 137 2.65 -0.85 -4.42
CA TRP A 137 2.08 -2.03 -5.06
C TRP A 137 0.69 -1.71 -5.58
N LEU A 138 0.37 -2.28 -6.73
CA LEU A 138 -0.97 -2.25 -7.31
C LEU A 138 -1.59 -3.64 -7.22
N PHE A 139 -2.84 -3.68 -6.82
CA PHE A 139 -3.63 -4.90 -6.73
C PHE A 139 -4.70 -4.88 -7.82
N PHE A 140 -4.81 -5.97 -8.57
CA PHE A 140 -5.74 -6.09 -9.68
C PHE A 140 -6.69 -7.27 -9.45
N GLU A 141 -7.97 -7.03 -9.64
CA GLU A 141 -8.95 -8.11 -9.68
C GLU A 141 -8.71 -9.02 -10.89
N PRO A 142 -9.13 -10.30 -10.82
CA PRO A 142 -9.12 -11.18 -11.98
C PRO A 142 -9.92 -10.54 -13.11
N ALA A 143 -9.37 -10.54 -14.34
CA ALA A 143 -10.09 -10.06 -15.50
C ALA A 143 -11.39 -10.87 -15.71
N THR A 144 -12.52 -10.18 -15.71
CA THR A 144 -13.80 -10.79 -16.16
C THR A 144 -13.75 -11.03 -17.66
N ASP A 145 -14.65 -11.88 -18.18
CA ASP A 145 -14.68 -12.13 -19.63
C ASP A 145 -15.00 -10.87 -20.46
N MET A 146 -15.57 -9.83 -19.85
CA MET A 146 -15.79 -8.51 -20.46
C MET A 146 -14.52 -7.62 -20.45
N ASP A 147 -13.61 -7.84 -19.51
CA ASP A 147 -12.39 -7.01 -19.35
C ASP A 147 -11.24 -7.40 -20.29
N LYS A 148 -11.34 -8.50 -21.01
CA LYS A 148 -10.31 -8.93 -21.97
C LYS A 148 -10.09 -7.92 -23.10
N ALA A 149 -10.96 -6.93 -23.25
CA ALA A 149 -10.86 -5.84 -24.23
C ALA A 149 -10.43 -4.49 -23.64
N ALA A 150 -10.44 -4.31 -22.31
CA ALA A 150 -10.08 -3.06 -21.62
C ALA A 150 -8.75 -3.20 -20.88
N LYS A 151 -7.99 -2.10 -20.76
CA LYS A 151 -6.76 -2.04 -19.94
C LYS A 151 -7.10 -2.34 -18.48
N LYS A 152 -6.31 -3.19 -17.81
CA LYS A 152 -6.42 -3.47 -16.38
C LYS A 152 -6.48 -2.17 -15.57
N THR A 153 -7.53 -1.99 -14.79
CA THR A 153 -7.65 -0.89 -13.82
C THR A 153 -7.25 -1.42 -12.44
N PRO A 154 -6.36 -0.77 -11.71
CA PRO A 154 -6.02 -1.22 -10.36
C PRO A 154 -7.17 -0.96 -9.40
N ALA A 155 -7.58 -1.99 -8.64
CA ALA A 155 -8.59 -1.88 -7.59
C ALA A 155 -8.03 -1.31 -6.28
N THR A 156 -6.72 -1.38 -6.07
CA THR A 156 -6.09 -0.96 -4.82
C THR A 156 -4.66 -0.48 -5.03
N LEU A 157 -4.32 0.62 -4.38
CA LEU A 157 -2.96 1.17 -4.34
C LEU A 157 -2.42 1.10 -2.91
N VAL A 158 -1.25 0.48 -2.73
CA VAL A 158 -0.46 0.59 -1.50
C VAL A 158 0.73 1.51 -1.76
N TRP A 159 0.80 2.62 -1.04
CA TRP A 159 1.77 3.68 -1.29
C TRP A 159 2.54 4.07 -0.03
N GLY A 160 3.87 4.14 -0.14
CA GLY A 160 4.74 4.73 0.88
C GLY A 160 5.10 6.18 0.57
N LYS A 161 5.52 6.93 1.57
CA LYS A 161 5.94 8.35 1.46
C LYS A 161 7.11 8.49 0.47
N ASN A 162 7.08 9.48 -0.45
CA ASN A 162 8.18 9.91 -1.34
C ASN A 162 8.33 9.27 -2.74
N VAL A 163 7.27 9.06 -3.48
CA VAL A 163 7.42 8.82 -4.92
C VAL A 163 7.46 10.17 -5.67
N LYS A 164 8.60 10.52 -6.24
CA LYS A 164 8.69 11.64 -7.20
C LYS A 164 8.06 11.21 -8.53
N ARG A 165 7.13 12.02 -9.04
CA ARG A 165 6.64 11.88 -10.41
C ARG A 165 7.79 12.01 -11.38
N THR A 166 8.08 11.00 -12.20
CA THR A 166 8.74 11.20 -13.49
C THR A 166 7.66 11.62 -14.46
N SER A 167 7.65 12.92 -14.81
CA SER A 167 6.86 13.42 -15.93
C SER A 167 7.41 12.79 -17.22
N GLN A 168 6.71 11.82 -17.79
CA GLN A 168 6.92 11.52 -19.20
C GLN A 168 6.17 12.59 -19.99
N SER A 169 6.94 13.52 -20.56
CA SER A 169 6.47 14.40 -21.62
C SER A 169 6.15 13.53 -22.83
N ALA A 170 4.88 13.42 -23.17
CA ALA A 170 4.48 12.96 -24.48
C ALA A 170 4.83 14.04 -25.50
N SER A 171 5.68 13.72 -26.43
CA SER A 171 5.89 14.43 -27.69
C SER A 171 4.86 13.95 -28.70
#